data_e56fcf1a4577e655c3ca98dcbd330225
#
_entry.id   e56fcf1a4577e655c3ca98dcbd330225
#
_cell.length_a   1.000
_cell.length_b   1.000
_cell.length_c   1.000
_cell.angle_alpha   90.00
_cell.angle_beta   90.00
_cell.angle_gamma   90.00
#
_symmetry.space_group_name_H-M   'P 1'
#
loop_
_entity.id
_entity.type
_entity.pdbx_description
1 polymer ?
#
loop_
_entity_poly.entity_id
_entity_poly.type
_entity_poly.pdbx_seq_one_letter_code
_entity_poly.pdbx_strand_id
1 'polypeptide(L)'
;MTESTRPRIMGLNHIALEVGDIEEALAFYGRLFKFQLRGKSDAMAFIDLGDQFIALQKGRNQGADAGRHFGLVVDDKEAARRALHAAGVAPVDGHFLDFRDPWGNRIEIVGYDNIQFTIAGYGANPSN
;
A
#
# COMPACT_ATOMS: atom_id res chain seq x y z
N MET A 1 8.45 34.55 5.48
CA MET A 1 7.43 34.12 4.52
C MET A 1 6.12 33.90 5.25
N THR A 2 5.04 34.47 4.75
CA THR A 2 3.75 34.27 5.34
C THR A 2 3.16 32.94 4.91
N GLU A 3 2.19 32.44 5.67
CA GLU A 3 1.51 31.19 5.35
C GLU A 3 0.89 31.22 3.96
N SER A 4 0.34 32.38 3.56
CA SER A 4 -0.36 32.47 2.28
C SER A 4 0.54 32.29 1.07
N THR A 5 1.86 32.36 1.24
CA THR A 5 2.79 32.18 0.12
C THR A 5 3.26 30.75 -0.05
N ARG A 6 2.89 29.85 0.84
CA ARG A 6 3.26 28.42 0.75
C ARG A 6 2.04 27.61 0.42
N PRO A 7 2.18 26.62 -0.49
CA PRO A 7 1.04 25.76 -0.77
C PRO A 7 0.78 24.80 0.39
N ARG A 8 -0.43 24.28 0.44
CA ARG A 8 -0.77 23.21 1.37
C ARG A 8 -0.47 21.87 0.74
N ILE A 9 -0.09 20.93 1.59
CA ILE A 9 -0.04 19.54 1.17
C ILE A 9 -1.48 19.03 1.19
N MET A 10 -1.97 18.51 0.07
CA MET A 10 -3.36 18.10 -0.06
C MET A 10 -3.57 16.60 0.04
N GLY A 11 -2.53 15.80 -0.15
CA GLY A 11 -2.66 14.35 -0.07
C GLY A 11 -1.55 13.64 -0.81
N LEU A 12 -1.73 12.35 -0.99
CA LEU A 12 -0.80 11.52 -1.76
C LEU A 12 -1.39 11.29 -3.13
N ASN A 13 -0.55 11.35 -4.16
CA ASN A 13 -0.96 10.99 -5.51
C ASN A 13 -0.65 9.53 -5.80
N HIS A 14 0.56 9.10 -5.48
CA HIS A 14 0.96 7.73 -5.77
C HIS A 14 2.14 7.32 -4.88
N ILE A 15 2.36 6.02 -4.85
CA ILE A 15 3.50 5.40 -4.20
C ILE A 15 4.18 4.54 -5.25
N ALA A 16 5.51 4.63 -5.35
CA ALA A 16 6.27 3.81 -6.27
C ALA A 16 6.93 2.68 -5.49
N LEU A 17 6.73 1.46 -5.96
CA LEU A 17 7.34 0.27 -5.38
C LEU A 17 8.27 -0.34 -6.42
N GLU A 18 9.51 -0.56 -6.04
CA GLU A 18 10.48 -1.21 -6.90
C GLU A 18 10.40 -2.72 -6.74
N VAL A 19 10.23 -3.41 -7.85
CA VAL A 19 10.05 -4.86 -7.88
C VAL A 19 11.03 -5.47 -8.88
N GLY A 20 11.21 -6.78 -8.82
CA GLY A 20 12.12 -7.46 -9.72
C GLY A 20 11.53 -7.75 -11.08
N ASP A 21 10.23 -7.95 -11.16
CA ASP A 21 9.56 -8.29 -12.41
C ASP A 21 8.09 -7.87 -12.31
N ILE A 22 7.57 -7.26 -13.36
CA ILE A 22 6.21 -6.73 -13.35
C ILE A 22 5.17 -7.84 -13.31
N GLU A 23 5.31 -8.88 -14.16
CA GLU A 23 4.32 -9.96 -14.19
C GLU A 23 4.31 -10.76 -12.89
N GLU A 24 5.48 -11.00 -12.30
CA GLU A 24 5.55 -11.65 -10.99
C GLU A 24 4.91 -10.79 -9.91
N ALA A 25 5.12 -9.49 -9.95
CA ALA A 25 4.53 -8.57 -8.99
C ALA A 25 3.01 -8.58 -9.10
N LEU A 26 2.48 -8.50 -10.32
CA LEU A 26 1.04 -8.52 -10.51
C LEU A 26 0.43 -9.85 -10.07
N ALA A 27 1.12 -10.95 -10.31
CA ALA A 27 0.66 -12.26 -9.85
C ALA A 27 0.65 -12.33 -8.31
N PHE A 28 1.70 -11.82 -7.68
CA PHE A 28 1.78 -11.82 -6.22
C PHE A 28 0.65 -10.97 -5.61
N TYR A 29 0.53 -9.72 -6.03
CA TYR A 29 -0.49 -8.83 -5.47
C TYR A 29 -1.90 -9.28 -5.84
N GLY A 30 -2.08 -9.90 -6.99
CA GLY A 30 -3.37 -10.44 -7.40
C GLY A 30 -3.84 -11.62 -6.58
N ARG A 31 -2.95 -12.33 -5.91
CA ARG A 31 -3.35 -13.37 -4.97
C ARG A 31 -3.85 -12.80 -3.64
N LEU A 32 -3.45 -11.56 -3.33
CA LEU A 32 -3.80 -10.95 -2.05
C LEU A 32 -4.98 -9.99 -2.15
N PHE A 33 -5.10 -9.27 -3.28
CA PHE A 33 -6.05 -8.17 -3.40
C PHE A 33 -6.74 -8.20 -4.76
N LYS A 34 -7.95 -7.65 -4.80
CA LYS A 34 -8.62 -7.33 -6.05
C LYS A 34 -8.27 -5.90 -6.42
N PHE A 35 -7.91 -5.69 -7.69
CA PHE A 35 -7.59 -4.34 -8.17
C PHE A 35 -7.71 -4.30 -9.69
N GLN A 36 -7.71 -3.10 -10.22
CA GLN A 36 -7.68 -2.86 -11.65
C GLN A 36 -6.41 -2.11 -12.00
N LEU A 37 -5.94 -2.26 -13.22
CA LEU A 37 -4.76 -1.57 -13.70
C LEU A 37 -5.18 -0.36 -14.53
N ARG A 38 -4.45 0.76 -14.36
CA ARG A 38 -4.58 1.89 -15.26
C ARG A 38 -3.73 1.72 -16.50
N GLY A 39 -2.66 0.95 -16.40
CA GLY A 39 -1.76 0.71 -17.51
C GLY A 39 -0.65 -0.24 -17.13
N LYS A 40 0.02 -0.77 -18.14
CA LYS A 40 1.09 -1.75 -17.93
C LYS A 40 2.03 -1.75 -19.12
N SER A 41 3.33 -1.90 -18.82
CA SER A 41 4.37 -2.18 -19.78
C SER A 41 5.32 -3.20 -19.15
N ASP A 42 6.40 -3.54 -19.83
CA ASP A 42 7.39 -4.47 -19.27
C ASP A 42 8.12 -3.86 -18.06
N ALA A 43 8.16 -2.55 -17.95
CA ALA A 43 8.93 -1.87 -16.93
C ALA A 43 8.07 -1.29 -15.82
N MET A 44 6.79 -1.11 -16.04
CA MET A 44 5.91 -0.46 -15.07
C MET A 44 4.49 -1.02 -15.13
N ALA A 45 3.78 -0.92 -14.02
CA ALA A 45 2.35 -1.17 -13.96
C ALA A 45 1.74 -0.23 -12.94
N PHE A 46 0.51 0.21 -13.19
CA PHE A 46 -0.17 1.16 -12.31
C PHE A 46 -1.43 0.50 -11.76
N ILE A 47 -1.41 0.24 -10.45
CA ILE A 47 -2.56 -0.33 -9.74
C ILE A 47 -3.46 0.83 -9.34
N ASP A 48 -4.71 0.77 -9.79
CA ASP A 48 -5.66 1.86 -9.59
C ASP A 48 -6.21 1.87 -8.16
N LEU A 49 -6.17 3.02 -7.52
CA LEU A 49 -6.75 3.23 -6.19
C LEU A 49 -7.72 4.43 -6.21
N GLY A 50 -8.33 4.69 -7.35
CA GLY A 50 -9.20 5.87 -7.48
C GLY A 50 -8.39 7.09 -7.83
N ASP A 51 -8.34 8.06 -6.92
CA ASP A 51 -7.55 9.28 -7.15
C ASP A 51 -6.06 9.05 -7.02
N GLN A 52 -5.68 7.95 -6.38
CA GLN A 52 -4.28 7.59 -6.19
C GLN A 52 -3.98 6.31 -6.95
N PHE A 53 -2.72 5.93 -6.97
CA PHE A 53 -2.32 4.66 -7.58
C PHE A 53 -1.00 4.18 -6.98
N ILE A 54 -0.73 2.90 -7.16
CA ILE A 54 0.58 2.32 -6.86
C ILE A 54 1.28 2.09 -8.18
N ALA A 55 2.48 2.64 -8.32
CA ALA A 55 3.32 2.40 -9.48
C ALA A 55 4.30 1.30 -9.15
N LEU A 56 4.17 0.15 -9.81
CA LEU A 56 5.17 -0.90 -9.73
C LEU A 56 6.24 -0.60 -10.77
N GLN A 57 7.49 -0.54 -10.35
CA GLN A 57 8.61 -0.20 -11.23
C GLN A 57 9.62 -1.33 -11.19
N LYS A 58 10.01 -1.83 -12.35
CA LYS A 58 11.01 -2.88 -12.42
C LYS A 58 12.39 -2.32 -12.13
N GLY A 59 13.18 -3.05 -11.35
CA GLY A 59 14.56 -2.68 -11.14
C GLY A 59 14.97 -2.44 -9.71
N ARG A 60 14.39 -3.19 -8.76
CA ARG A 60 14.78 -3.05 -7.37
C ARG A 60 16.18 -3.59 -7.17
N ASN A 61 17.02 -2.78 -6.51
CA ASN A 61 18.38 -3.19 -6.18
C ASN A 61 18.76 -2.88 -4.74
N GLN A 62 17.77 -2.61 -3.90
CA GLN A 62 18.00 -2.37 -2.47
C GLN A 62 17.44 -3.55 -1.67
N GLY A 63 17.88 -3.66 -0.41
CA GLY A 63 17.45 -4.74 0.46
C GLY A 63 16.01 -4.57 0.93
N ALA A 64 15.57 -5.52 1.76
CA ALA A 64 14.21 -5.49 2.30
C ALA A 64 14.01 -4.30 3.23
N ASP A 65 12.82 -3.73 3.21
CA ASP A 65 12.46 -2.66 4.13
C ASP A 65 12.39 -3.20 5.55
N ALA A 66 13.01 -2.51 6.48
CA ALA A 66 12.90 -2.86 7.89
C ALA A 66 11.74 -2.08 8.52
N GLY A 67 11.92 -0.78 8.72
CA GLY A 67 10.87 0.05 9.29
C GLY A 67 10.04 0.81 8.26
N ARG A 68 10.62 1.06 7.11
CA ARG A 68 9.93 1.80 6.06
C ARG A 68 8.73 0.98 5.54
N HIS A 69 7.57 1.59 5.51
CA HIS A 69 6.36 0.92 5.02
C HIS A 69 5.31 1.96 4.69
N PHE A 70 4.22 1.51 4.08
CA PHE A 70 3.03 2.34 3.93
C PHE A 70 1.81 1.50 4.25
N GLY A 71 0.70 2.18 4.55
CA GLY A 71 -0.55 1.52 4.88
C GLY A 71 -1.46 1.43 3.66
N LEU A 72 -2.01 0.25 3.43
CA LEU A 72 -2.94 0.00 2.34
C LEU A 72 -4.29 -0.35 2.96
N VAL A 73 -5.32 0.42 2.65
CA VAL A 73 -6.64 0.22 3.23
C VAL A 73 -7.40 -0.80 2.40
N VAL A 74 -7.95 -1.80 3.07
CA VAL A 74 -8.80 -2.81 2.43
C VAL A 74 -10.19 -2.76 3.05
N ASP A 75 -11.17 -3.28 2.33
CA ASP A 75 -12.55 -3.32 2.80
C ASP A 75 -12.79 -4.48 3.79
N ASP A 76 -11.95 -5.49 3.77
CA ASP A 76 -12.10 -6.67 4.64
C ASP A 76 -10.72 -7.17 5.07
N LYS A 77 -10.31 -6.73 6.25
CA LYS A 77 -8.99 -7.06 6.77
C LYS A 77 -8.83 -8.55 7.05
N GLU A 78 -9.90 -9.22 7.49
CA GLU A 78 -9.82 -10.65 7.75
C GLU A 78 -9.68 -11.45 6.46
N ALA A 79 -10.30 -11.00 5.38
CA ALA A 79 -10.11 -11.62 4.07
C ALA A 79 -8.65 -11.46 3.62
N ALA A 80 -8.04 -10.32 3.89
CA ALA A 80 -6.63 -10.11 3.57
C ALA A 80 -5.74 -11.04 4.38
N ARG A 81 -6.05 -11.25 5.66
CA ARG A 81 -5.31 -12.19 6.50
C ARG A 81 -5.37 -13.60 5.93
N ARG A 82 -6.57 -14.03 5.52
CA ARG A 82 -6.74 -15.36 4.91
C ARG A 82 -5.99 -15.48 3.59
N ALA A 83 -5.99 -14.41 2.79
CA ALA A 83 -5.29 -14.42 1.50
C ALA A 83 -3.78 -14.54 1.69
N LEU A 84 -3.22 -13.84 2.67
CA LEU A 84 -1.80 -13.96 3.01
C LEU A 84 -1.46 -15.40 3.40
N HIS A 85 -2.28 -15.99 4.25
CA HIS A 85 -2.07 -17.36 4.69
C HIS A 85 -2.14 -18.31 3.49
N ALA A 86 -3.14 -18.17 2.63
CA ALA A 86 -3.30 -19.03 1.45
C ALA A 86 -2.14 -18.88 0.47
N ALA A 87 -1.55 -17.70 0.39
CA ALA A 87 -0.41 -17.45 -0.48
C ALA A 87 0.93 -17.83 0.15
N GLY A 88 0.92 -18.30 1.39
CA GLY A 88 2.14 -18.68 2.08
C GLY A 88 2.99 -17.50 2.52
N VAL A 89 2.40 -16.33 2.69
CA VAL A 89 3.11 -15.12 3.08
C VAL A 89 2.99 -14.94 4.58
N ALA A 90 4.11 -15.01 5.29
CA ALA A 90 4.12 -14.82 6.74
C ALA A 90 4.04 -13.33 7.06
N PRO A 91 3.18 -12.93 8.01
CA PRO A 91 3.17 -11.54 8.45
C PRO A 91 4.47 -11.17 9.15
N VAL A 92 4.81 -9.88 9.10
CA VAL A 92 5.92 -9.35 9.87
C VAL A 92 5.49 -9.33 11.34
N ASP A 93 6.39 -9.70 12.24
CA ASP A 93 6.09 -9.68 13.67
C ASP A 93 5.73 -8.28 14.14
N GLY A 94 4.71 -8.18 14.99
CA GLY A 94 4.27 -6.92 15.54
C GLY A 94 2.79 -6.92 15.82
N HIS A 95 2.25 -5.73 16.12
CA HIS A 95 0.85 -5.58 16.47
C HIS A 95 -0.05 -5.37 15.26
N PHE A 96 0.54 -5.11 14.10
CA PHE A 96 -0.20 -4.75 12.89
C PHE A 96 -0.06 -5.84 11.86
N LEU A 97 -0.94 -5.85 10.88
CA LEU A 97 -0.91 -6.84 9.81
C LEU A 97 -0.02 -6.34 8.68
N ASP A 98 1.29 -6.54 8.86
CA ASP A 98 2.30 -6.15 7.88
C ASP A 98 2.79 -7.38 7.15
N PHE A 99 3.16 -7.20 5.89
CA PHE A 99 3.83 -8.26 5.14
C PHE A 99 4.89 -7.64 4.24
N ARG A 100 5.78 -8.47 3.72
CA ARG A 100 6.73 -8.04 2.69
C ARG A 100 6.42 -8.78 1.40
N ASP A 101 6.51 -8.05 0.29
CA ASP A 101 6.42 -8.69 -0.99
C ASP A 101 7.73 -9.44 -1.29
N PRO A 102 7.82 -10.19 -2.41
CA PRO A 102 9.03 -10.98 -2.67
C PRO A 102 10.32 -10.17 -2.77
N TRP A 103 10.22 -8.87 -2.99
CA TRP A 103 11.40 -8.01 -3.13
C TRP A 103 11.69 -7.20 -1.87
N GLY A 104 10.88 -7.36 -0.84
CA GLY A 104 11.12 -6.73 0.43
C GLY A 104 10.37 -5.42 0.68
N ASN A 105 9.46 -5.03 -0.20
CA ASN A 105 8.59 -3.89 0.10
C ASN A 105 7.65 -4.26 1.24
N ARG A 106 7.62 -3.44 2.29
CA ARG A 106 6.81 -3.70 3.47
C ARG A 106 5.53 -2.90 3.42
N ILE A 107 4.41 -3.59 3.59
CA ILE A 107 3.08 -3.00 3.48
C ILE A 107 2.29 -3.39 4.72
N GLU A 108 1.63 -2.39 5.33
CA GLU A 108 0.72 -2.63 6.44
C GLU A 108 -0.71 -2.64 5.89
N ILE A 109 -1.48 -3.66 6.24
CA ILE A 109 -2.87 -3.76 5.83
C ILE A 109 -3.74 -3.15 6.91
N VAL A 110 -4.57 -2.19 6.52
CA VAL A 110 -5.41 -1.42 7.43
C VAL A 110 -6.86 -1.59 7.01
N GLY A 111 -7.74 -1.87 7.96
CA GLY A 111 -9.18 -1.86 7.69
C GLY A 111 -9.78 -0.50 7.99
N TYR A 112 -10.98 -0.26 7.50
CA TYR A 112 -11.65 1.02 7.75
C TYR A 112 -11.91 1.26 9.23
N ASP A 113 -12.16 0.21 9.98
CA ASP A 113 -12.39 0.32 11.42
C ASP A 113 -11.11 0.57 12.21
N ASN A 114 -9.95 0.41 11.59
CA ASN A 114 -8.65 0.71 12.21
C ASN A 114 -8.06 2.01 11.73
N ILE A 115 -8.71 2.73 10.81
CA ILE A 115 -8.14 3.94 10.25
C ILE A 115 -8.11 5.01 11.32
N GLN A 116 -6.91 5.50 11.57
CA GLN A 116 -6.70 6.64 12.44
C GLN A 116 -6.60 7.87 11.55
N PHE A 117 -6.89 9.01 12.10
CA PHE A 117 -6.66 10.29 11.43
C PHE A 117 -7.51 10.51 10.18
N THR A 118 -8.63 9.82 10.04
CA THR A 118 -9.56 10.19 8.97
C THR A 118 -10.15 11.54 9.32
N ILE A 119 -10.31 12.40 8.33
CA ILE A 119 -10.81 13.73 8.59
C ILE A 119 -12.22 13.71 9.16
N ALA A 120 -13.06 12.83 8.69
CA ALA A 120 -14.42 12.71 9.22
C ALA A 120 -14.42 12.37 10.69
N GLY A 121 -13.67 11.37 11.10
CA GLY A 121 -13.55 11.03 12.50
C GLY A 121 -12.75 12.06 13.26
N TYR A 122 -11.73 12.60 12.65
CA TYR A 122 -10.87 13.58 13.23
C TYR A 122 -11.64 14.88 13.54
N GLY A 123 -12.43 15.31 12.61
CA GLY A 123 -13.22 16.52 12.84
C GLY A 123 -14.42 16.30 13.72
N ALA A 124 -14.89 15.12 13.77
CA ALA A 124 -16.07 14.81 14.57
C ALA A 124 -15.71 14.30 15.91
N ASN A 125 -14.65 13.82 16.04
CA ASN A 125 -14.39 13.13 17.13
C ASN A 125 -13.11 12.98 17.59
N PRO A 126 -12.97 13.05 17.49
CA PRO A 126 -12.14 12.53 17.40
C PRO A 126 -11.76 11.84 18.21
N SER A 127 -12.04 11.86 18.12
CA SER A 127 -12.00 11.27 18.48
C SER A 127 -11.99 10.94 18.44
N ASN A 128 -12.00 11.36 17.96
CA ASN A 128 -12.21 11.25 17.63
C ASN A 128 -12.16 11.25 17.71
#